data_6de3da9f2840d30dbc489acc45707b25
#
_entry.id   6de3da9f2840d30dbc489acc45707b25
#
_cell.length_a   1.000
_cell.length_b   1.000
_cell.length_c   1.000
_cell.angle_alpha   90.00
_cell.angle_beta   90.00
_cell.angle_gamma   90.00
#
_symmetry.space_group_name_H-M   'P 1'
#
loop_
_entity.id
_entity.type
_entity.pdbx_description
1 polymer ?
#
loop_
_entity_poly.entity_id
_entity_poly.type
_entity_poly.pdbx_seq_one_letter_code
_entity_poly.pdbx_strand_id
1 'polypeptide(L)'
;YGIGLLSRELPLHVKRLSLTGQEEARMLLVAEFQKYVVCCTHLSLTAEDRMRSINIIIDALKDIAKPVFLAGDMNSLPGSPDQELLQQHFQVLSNAKQKTFPSNAPTVCIDYIYGFKNTGNTYSVLNRDVLSNRLASDHLPLYVDARLKADKDHIFRTKPYLQNSTDNGITVSWFTNVPVHAWVEYGLDGHLDHRKELYVDGQMICNNKHHKIRLTGLEPGQTYSYR
;
A
#
# COMPACT_ATOMS: atom_id res chain seq x y z
N TYR A 1 -3.19 -31.30 3.92
CA TYR A 1 -3.38 -29.96 4.44
C TYR A 1 -2.27 -29.01 3.96
N GLY A 2 -2.62 -27.81 3.55
CA GLY A 2 -1.63 -26.85 3.06
C GLY A 2 -2.25 -25.50 2.66
N ILE A 3 -1.36 -24.55 2.35
CA ILE A 3 -1.71 -23.24 1.78
C ILE A 3 -1.13 -23.14 0.38
N GLY A 4 -1.74 -22.34 -0.47
CA GLY A 4 -1.30 -22.11 -1.84
C GLY A 4 -1.58 -20.71 -2.32
N LEU A 5 -0.85 -20.29 -3.34
CA LEU A 5 -1.03 -19.02 -4.04
C LEU A 5 -1.13 -19.29 -5.53
N LEU A 6 -2.15 -18.73 -6.16
CA LEU A 6 -2.30 -18.67 -7.60
C LEU A 6 -2.11 -17.23 -8.06
N SER A 7 -1.33 -17.02 -9.11
CA SER A 7 -1.08 -15.70 -9.67
C SER A 7 -1.00 -15.73 -11.19
N ARG A 8 -1.30 -14.59 -11.83
CA ARG A 8 -1.14 -14.41 -13.28
C ARG A 8 0.31 -14.19 -13.69
N GLU A 9 1.12 -13.66 -12.77
CA GLU A 9 2.54 -13.38 -12.96
C GLU A 9 3.36 -14.43 -12.21
N LEU A 10 4.51 -14.78 -12.75
CA LEU A 10 5.48 -15.60 -12.02
C LEU A 10 6.14 -14.74 -10.92
N PRO A 11 6.21 -15.22 -9.68
CA PRO A 11 6.95 -14.53 -8.64
C PRO A 11 8.46 -14.54 -8.92
N LEU A 12 9.15 -13.46 -8.55
CA LEU A 12 10.61 -13.36 -8.63
C LEU A 12 11.26 -14.28 -7.60
N HIS A 13 10.72 -14.31 -6.41
CA HIS A 13 11.17 -15.14 -5.29
C HIS A 13 10.00 -15.69 -4.51
N VAL A 14 10.17 -16.90 -3.99
CA VAL A 14 9.22 -17.54 -3.08
C VAL A 14 9.95 -18.01 -1.83
N LYS A 15 9.49 -17.56 -0.67
CA LYS A 15 10.01 -17.95 0.63
C LYS A 15 8.94 -18.64 1.46
N ARG A 16 9.34 -19.65 2.21
CA ARG A 16 8.49 -20.38 3.14
C ARG A 16 9.09 -20.26 4.54
N LEU A 17 8.30 -19.83 5.50
CA LEU A 17 8.70 -19.66 6.89
C LEU A 17 7.80 -20.50 7.78
N SER A 18 8.40 -21.32 8.62
CA SER A 18 7.64 -22.07 9.63
C SER A 18 7.05 -21.11 10.65
N LEU A 19 5.80 -21.35 10.99
CA LEU A 19 5.07 -20.65 12.04
C LEU A 19 4.74 -21.62 13.17
N THR A 20 4.34 -21.07 14.32
CA THR A 20 4.00 -21.86 15.48
C THR A 20 2.62 -22.52 15.30
N GLY A 21 2.52 -23.78 15.59
CA GLY A 21 1.28 -24.54 15.60
C GLY A 21 1.48 -25.86 16.34
N GLN A 22 0.74 -26.04 17.44
CA GLN A 22 0.82 -27.27 18.25
C GLN A 22 -0.01 -28.41 17.61
N GLU A 23 -1.12 -28.06 16.96
CA GLU A 23 -2.02 -29.05 16.35
C GLU A 23 -1.47 -29.54 15.01
N GLU A 24 -0.93 -28.65 14.23
CA GLU A 24 -0.43 -28.88 12.88
C GLU A 24 0.72 -27.91 12.55
N ALA A 25 1.58 -28.31 11.62
CA ALA A 25 2.62 -27.43 11.09
C ALA A 25 1.99 -26.24 10.38
N ARG A 26 2.31 -25.03 10.80
CA ARG A 26 1.85 -23.78 10.21
C ARG A 26 2.98 -23.10 9.43
N MET A 27 2.62 -22.31 8.45
CA MET A 27 3.57 -21.73 7.51
C MET A 27 3.10 -20.36 7.02
N LEU A 28 4.07 -19.47 6.76
CA LEU A 28 3.90 -18.29 5.94
C LEU A 28 4.52 -18.55 4.56
N LEU A 29 3.73 -18.45 3.52
CA LEU A 29 4.18 -18.40 2.15
C LEU A 29 4.34 -16.93 1.74
N VAL A 30 5.53 -16.54 1.28
CA VAL A 30 5.85 -15.18 0.81
C VAL A 30 6.24 -15.26 -0.65
N ALA A 31 5.47 -14.65 -1.53
CA ALA A 31 5.74 -14.55 -2.95
C ALA A 31 6.04 -13.10 -3.33
N GLU A 32 7.26 -12.85 -3.76
CA GLU A 32 7.71 -11.53 -4.21
C GLU A 32 7.52 -11.37 -5.71
N PHE A 33 6.79 -10.34 -6.10
CA PHE A 33 6.60 -9.91 -7.49
C PHE A 33 7.38 -8.62 -7.77
N GLN A 34 7.38 -8.18 -9.02
CA GLN A 34 8.12 -6.97 -9.42
C GLN A 34 7.73 -5.74 -8.58
N LYS A 35 6.46 -5.53 -8.30
CA LYS A 35 5.91 -4.31 -7.70
C LYS A 35 5.32 -4.49 -6.31
N TYR A 36 5.10 -5.72 -5.86
CA TYR A 36 4.42 -6.03 -4.60
C TYR A 36 4.85 -7.40 -4.08
N VAL A 37 4.45 -7.70 -2.85
CA VAL A 37 4.62 -9.02 -2.21
C VAL A 37 3.25 -9.52 -1.77
N VAL A 38 2.98 -10.79 -1.97
CA VAL A 38 1.78 -11.46 -1.45
C VAL A 38 2.19 -12.55 -0.50
N CYS A 39 1.57 -12.54 0.66
CA CYS A 39 1.74 -13.54 1.70
C CYS A 39 0.45 -14.31 1.91
N CYS A 40 0.57 -15.61 2.13
CA CYS A 40 -0.55 -16.48 2.46
C CYS A 40 -0.20 -17.28 3.72
N THR A 41 -1.17 -17.43 4.62
CA THR A 41 -1.01 -18.20 5.85
C THR A 41 -2.33 -18.83 6.28
N HIS A 42 -2.24 -19.82 7.16
CA HIS A 42 -3.34 -20.35 7.96
C HIS A 42 -2.81 -20.53 9.39
N LEU A 43 -3.26 -19.70 10.31
CA LEU A 43 -2.76 -19.66 11.67
C LEU A 43 -3.32 -20.79 12.54
N SER A 44 -2.68 -21.03 13.68
CA SER A 44 -3.09 -22.04 14.67
C SER A 44 -4.47 -21.75 15.29
N LEU A 45 -5.14 -22.80 15.74
CA LEU A 45 -6.33 -22.68 16.57
C LEU A 45 -6.02 -22.12 17.97
N THR A 46 -4.78 -22.28 18.44
CA THR A 46 -4.32 -21.83 19.75
C THR A 46 -3.93 -20.36 19.73
N ALA A 47 -4.49 -19.54 20.60
CA ALA A 47 -4.25 -18.09 20.64
C ALA A 47 -2.77 -17.73 20.87
N GLU A 48 -2.08 -18.44 21.76
CA GLU A 48 -0.65 -18.21 22.01
C GLU A 48 0.22 -18.46 20.78
N ASP A 49 -0.07 -19.52 20.02
CA ASP A 49 0.64 -19.81 18.79
C ASP A 49 0.36 -18.78 17.71
N ARG A 50 -0.88 -18.26 17.62
CA ARG A 50 -1.19 -17.14 16.73
C ARG A 50 -0.39 -15.90 17.07
N MET A 51 -0.31 -15.52 18.35
CA MET A 51 0.49 -14.37 18.81
C MET A 51 1.97 -14.52 18.43
N ARG A 52 2.56 -15.69 18.65
CA ARG A 52 3.95 -15.98 18.27
C ARG A 52 4.14 -15.91 16.76
N SER A 53 3.23 -16.54 16.00
CA SER A 53 3.26 -16.53 14.54
C SER A 53 3.13 -15.13 13.94
N ILE A 54 2.29 -14.27 14.51
CA ILE A 54 2.11 -12.88 14.07
C ILE A 54 3.44 -12.09 14.25
N ASN A 55 4.14 -12.27 15.37
CA ASN A 55 5.43 -11.63 15.57
C ASN A 55 6.47 -12.11 14.54
N ILE A 56 6.50 -13.41 14.23
CA ILE A 56 7.36 -13.96 13.15
C ILE A 56 7.02 -13.33 11.80
N ILE A 57 5.73 -13.18 11.49
CA ILE A 57 5.24 -12.55 10.26
C ILE A 57 5.70 -11.09 10.19
N ILE A 58 5.49 -10.31 11.26
CA ILE A 58 5.91 -8.90 11.33
C ILE A 58 7.41 -8.76 11.13
N ASP A 59 8.20 -9.56 11.84
CA ASP A 59 9.66 -9.56 11.71
C ASP A 59 10.15 -9.93 10.30
N ALA A 60 9.49 -10.87 9.66
CA ALA A 60 9.83 -11.29 8.30
C ALA A 60 9.52 -10.23 7.24
N LEU A 61 8.58 -9.32 7.52
CA LEU A 61 8.06 -8.35 6.56
C LEU A 61 8.56 -6.91 6.81
N LYS A 62 9.07 -6.59 7.98
CA LYS A 62 9.39 -5.22 8.42
C LYS A 62 10.35 -4.46 7.49
N ASP A 63 11.30 -5.15 6.88
CA ASP A 63 12.33 -4.55 6.01
C ASP A 63 11.95 -4.56 4.52
N ILE A 64 10.76 -5.06 4.17
CA ILE A 64 10.27 -5.08 2.79
C ILE A 64 9.78 -3.69 2.41
N ALA A 65 10.43 -3.05 1.43
CA ALA A 65 10.05 -1.72 0.95
C ALA A 65 8.84 -1.73 0.00
N LYS A 66 8.54 -2.88 -0.62
CA LYS A 66 7.39 -3.03 -1.53
C LYS A 66 6.07 -3.10 -0.75
N PRO A 67 4.93 -2.76 -1.36
CA PRO A 67 3.62 -3.08 -0.80
C PRO A 67 3.49 -4.57 -0.51
N VAL A 68 3.00 -4.91 0.68
CA VAL A 68 2.81 -6.30 1.11
C VAL A 68 1.34 -6.54 1.42
N PHE A 69 0.80 -7.60 0.85
CA PHE A 69 -0.53 -8.11 1.16
C PHE A 69 -0.41 -9.43 1.91
N LEU A 70 -1.19 -9.59 2.97
CA LEU A 70 -1.30 -10.84 3.74
C LEU A 70 -2.75 -11.33 3.67
N ALA A 71 -2.95 -12.57 3.28
CA ALA A 71 -4.27 -13.19 3.20
C ALA A 71 -4.28 -14.59 3.81
N GLY A 72 -5.43 -14.99 4.34
CA GLY A 72 -5.64 -16.35 4.83
C GLY A 72 -6.62 -16.45 5.98
N ASP A 73 -6.75 -17.67 6.49
CA ASP A 73 -7.49 -17.98 7.69
C ASP A 73 -6.62 -17.64 8.91
N MET A 74 -7.05 -16.66 9.67
CA MET A 74 -6.35 -16.24 10.90
C MET A 74 -6.82 -16.98 12.15
N ASN A 75 -7.87 -17.81 12.05
CA ASN A 75 -8.50 -18.51 13.18
C ASN A 75 -8.80 -17.59 14.37
N SER A 76 -9.19 -16.35 14.11
CA SER A 76 -9.19 -15.28 15.06
C SER A 76 -10.37 -14.33 14.78
N LEU A 77 -11.12 -13.98 15.81
CA LEU A 77 -12.32 -13.15 15.72
C LEU A 77 -11.96 -11.67 15.70
N PRO A 78 -12.78 -10.81 15.07
CA PRO A 78 -12.60 -9.36 15.18
C PRO A 78 -12.58 -8.91 16.64
N GLY A 79 -11.61 -8.05 17.01
CA GLY A 79 -11.44 -7.53 18.37
C GLY A 79 -10.72 -8.46 19.34
N SER A 80 -10.23 -9.62 18.92
CA SER A 80 -9.35 -10.45 19.75
C SER A 80 -7.93 -9.84 19.85
N PRO A 81 -7.15 -10.16 20.91
CA PRO A 81 -5.83 -9.59 21.12
C PRO A 81 -4.85 -9.82 19.95
N ASP A 82 -4.92 -10.96 19.30
CA ASP A 82 -4.12 -11.30 18.14
C ASP A 82 -4.53 -10.47 16.91
N GLN A 83 -5.82 -10.18 16.71
CA GLN A 83 -6.29 -9.25 15.69
C GLN A 83 -5.88 -7.81 15.97
N GLU A 84 -5.88 -7.39 17.22
CA GLU A 84 -5.41 -6.06 17.63
C GLU A 84 -3.91 -5.91 17.34
N LEU A 85 -3.09 -6.94 17.63
CA LEU A 85 -1.67 -6.96 17.29
C LEU A 85 -1.46 -6.85 15.77
N LEU A 86 -2.18 -7.64 14.97
CA LEU A 86 -2.13 -7.53 13.51
C LEU A 86 -2.48 -6.13 13.04
N GLN A 87 -3.52 -5.50 13.59
CA GLN A 87 -3.97 -4.18 13.18
C GLN A 87 -3.03 -3.03 13.56
N GLN A 88 -2.10 -3.23 14.50
CA GLN A 88 -1.02 -2.26 14.75
C GLN A 88 -0.10 -2.13 13.52
N HIS A 89 0.17 -3.24 12.84
CA HIS A 89 1.11 -3.33 11.72
C HIS A 89 0.43 -3.44 10.34
N PHE A 90 -0.84 -3.81 10.30
CA PHE A 90 -1.59 -4.05 9.07
C PHE A 90 -2.89 -3.23 9.03
N GLN A 91 -3.28 -2.81 7.85
CA GLN A 91 -4.61 -2.31 7.55
C GLN A 91 -5.49 -3.48 7.12
N VAL A 92 -6.64 -3.68 7.78
CA VAL A 92 -7.65 -4.65 7.33
C VAL A 92 -8.29 -4.13 6.04
N LEU A 93 -8.17 -4.88 4.96
CA LEU A 93 -8.74 -4.53 3.65
C LEU A 93 -10.08 -5.22 3.41
N SER A 94 -10.23 -6.49 3.86
CA SER A 94 -11.49 -7.22 3.79
C SER A 94 -12.55 -6.65 4.74
N ASN A 95 -13.80 -7.10 4.61
CA ASN A 95 -14.88 -6.65 5.46
C ASN A 95 -15.03 -7.55 6.69
N ALA A 96 -14.42 -7.17 7.81
CA ALA A 96 -14.48 -7.93 9.07
C ALA A 96 -15.90 -8.05 9.68
N LYS A 97 -16.90 -7.37 9.12
CA LYS A 97 -18.31 -7.51 9.54
C LYS A 97 -19.03 -8.64 8.78
N GLN A 98 -18.47 -9.09 7.66
CA GLN A 98 -19.00 -10.20 6.90
C GLN A 98 -18.41 -11.51 7.41
N LYS A 99 -19.27 -12.50 7.61
CA LYS A 99 -18.90 -13.80 8.16
C LYS A 99 -18.41 -14.71 7.05
N THR A 100 -17.38 -15.50 7.33
CA THR A 100 -16.73 -16.37 6.36
C THR A 100 -16.84 -17.86 6.68
N PHE A 101 -17.13 -18.21 7.94
CA PHE A 101 -17.19 -19.58 8.41
C PHE A 101 -18.39 -19.84 9.34
N PRO A 102 -18.98 -21.07 9.33
CA PRO A 102 -18.88 -22.08 8.28
C PRO A 102 -19.67 -21.69 7.03
N SER A 103 -19.27 -22.15 5.85
CA SER A 103 -19.84 -21.71 4.57
C SER A 103 -21.34 -21.98 4.42
N ASN A 104 -21.86 -23.05 5.04
CA ASN A 104 -23.28 -23.43 4.99
C ASN A 104 -24.18 -22.53 5.84
N ALA A 105 -23.68 -22.02 6.97
CA ALA A 105 -24.39 -21.12 7.89
C ALA A 105 -23.38 -20.18 8.58
N PRO A 106 -22.89 -19.11 7.90
CA PRO A 106 -21.79 -18.32 8.42
C PRO A 106 -22.11 -17.63 9.73
N THR A 107 -21.30 -17.84 10.75
CA THR A 107 -21.45 -17.29 12.09
C THR A 107 -20.32 -16.42 12.54
N VAL A 108 -19.10 -16.64 11.99
CA VAL A 108 -17.88 -15.92 12.37
C VAL A 108 -17.09 -15.43 11.15
N CYS A 109 -16.31 -14.38 11.35
CA CYS A 109 -15.30 -13.90 10.40
C CYS A 109 -13.94 -14.30 10.95
N ILE A 110 -13.23 -15.18 10.25
CA ILE A 110 -11.88 -15.64 10.60
C ILE A 110 -10.90 -15.56 9.44
N ASP A 111 -11.40 -15.27 8.25
CA ASP A 111 -10.62 -15.07 7.03
C ASP A 111 -10.46 -13.59 6.73
N TYR A 112 -9.25 -13.17 6.41
CA TYR A 112 -8.94 -11.75 6.19
C TYR A 112 -7.96 -11.52 5.06
N ILE A 113 -8.02 -10.30 4.50
CA ILE A 113 -7.00 -9.75 3.62
C ILE A 113 -6.54 -8.42 4.23
N TYR A 114 -5.22 -8.27 4.33
CA TYR A 114 -4.56 -7.12 4.92
C TYR A 114 -3.57 -6.48 3.96
N GLY A 115 -3.29 -5.19 4.18
CA GLY A 115 -2.14 -4.48 3.64
C GLY A 115 -1.18 -4.08 4.75
N PHE A 116 0.10 -4.38 4.61
CA PHE A 116 1.12 -4.06 5.61
C PHE A 116 1.44 -2.56 5.59
N LYS A 117 1.44 -1.93 6.77
CA LYS A 117 1.70 -0.50 6.95
C LYS A 117 3.20 -0.18 6.93
N ASN A 118 3.95 -0.82 6.02
CA ASN A 118 5.36 -0.54 5.84
C ASN A 118 5.57 0.76 5.06
N THR A 119 6.64 1.48 5.33
CA THR A 119 7.07 2.68 4.59
C THR A 119 5.97 3.72 4.31
N GLY A 120 4.98 3.85 5.22
CA GLY A 120 3.86 4.78 5.05
C GLY A 120 2.82 4.36 3.99
N ASN A 121 2.89 3.11 3.47
CA ASN A 121 1.89 2.62 2.52
C ASN A 121 0.50 2.59 3.16
N THR A 122 -0.44 3.27 2.54
CA THR A 122 -1.87 3.19 2.87
C THR A 122 -2.65 2.66 1.67
N TYR A 123 -3.70 1.91 1.95
CA TYR A 123 -4.49 1.24 0.93
C TYR A 123 -5.88 1.86 0.84
N SER A 124 -6.35 2.10 -0.37
CA SER A 124 -7.73 2.47 -0.66
C SER A 124 -8.47 1.24 -1.17
N VAL A 125 -9.43 0.76 -0.43
CA VAL A 125 -10.31 -0.33 -0.87
C VAL A 125 -11.32 0.24 -1.86
N LEU A 126 -11.33 -0.29 -3.08
CA LEU A 126 -12.26 0.09 -4.14
C LEU A 126 -13.52 -0.77 -4.09
N ASN A 127 -13.32 -2.09 -3.89
CA ASN A 127 -14.39 -3.05 -3.75
C ASN A 127 -13.94 -4.22 -2.88
N ARG A 128 -14.87 -4.84 -2.16
CA ARG A 128 -14.62 -6.03 -1.34
C ARG A 128 -15.94 -6.72 -1.02
N ASP A 129 -15.93 -8.04 -0.97
CA ASP A 129 -17.11 -8.82 -0.57
C ASP A 129 -16.72 -10.23 -0.15
N VAL A 130 -17.67 -10.93 0.46
CA VAL A 130 -17.64 -12.36 0.74
C VAL A 130 -18.64 -13.02 -0.19
N LEU A 131 -18.17 -13.96 -1.01
CA LEU A 131 -18.99 -14.62 -2.02
C LEU A 131 -19.76 -15.78 -1.44
N SER A 132 -21.01 -15.97 -1.85
CA SER A 132 -21.90 -17.02 -1.35
C SER A 132 -21.65 -18.41 -1.98
N ASN A 133 -20.39 -18.74 -2.30
CA ASN A 133 -20.04 -20.06 -2.84
C ASN A 133 -19.77 -21.07 -1.71
N ARG A 134 -20.68 -22.02 -1.53
CA ARG A 134 -20.64 -23.01 -0.43
C ARG A 134 -20.09 -24.38 -0.87
N LEU A 135 -19.75 -24.54 -2.16
CA LEU A 135 -19.38 -25.85 -2.71
C LEU A 135 -17.86 -26.10 -2.67
N ALA A 136 -17.07 -25.04 -2.72
CA ALA A 136 -15.62 -25.15 -2.88
C ALA A 136 -14.87 -25.42 -1.57
N SER A 137 -15.44 -24.99 -0.42
CA SER A 137 -14.81 -25.07 0.90
C SER A 137 -15.87 -24.94 1.99
N ASP A 138 -15.53 -25.35 3.20
CA ASP A 138 -16.27 -25.04 4.43
C ASP A 138 -16.11 -23.56 4.87
N HIS A 139 -15.24 -22.79 4.20
CA HIS A 139 -15.16 -21.32 4.28
C HIS A 139 -15.76 -20.67 3.04
N LEU A 140 -16.32 -19.48 3.19
CA LEU A 140 -16.74 -18.65 2.07
C LEU A 140 -15.55 -17.88 1.50
N PRO A 141 -15.41 -17.81 0.16
CA PRO A 141 -14.35 -17.03 -0.48
C PRO A 141 -14.60 -15.54 -0.32
N LEU A 142 -13.54 -14.78 -0.11
CA LEU A 142 -13.56 -13.32 -0.05
C LEU A 142 -12.58 -12.71 -1.04
N TYR A 143 -12.86 -11.47 -1.46
CA TYR A 143 -11.97 -10.72 -2.33
C TYR A 143 -11.86 -9.26 -1.92
N VAL A 144 -10.80 -8.63 -2.37
CA VAL A 144 -10.55 -7.19 -2.21
C VAL A 144 -9.94 -6.63 -3.48
N ASP A 145 -10.53 -5.56 -4.01
CA ASP A 145 -9.89 -4.67 -4.96
C ASP A 145 -9.30 -3.49 -4.19
N ALA A 146 -7.99 -3.40 -4.15
CA ALA A 146 -7.29 -2.35 -3.44
C ALA A 146 -6.35 -1.57 -4.35
N ARG A 147 -6.25 -0.27 -4.07
CA ARG A 147 -5.25 0.62 -4.67
C ARG A 147 -4.36 1.16 -3.55
N LEU A 148 -3.06 1.22 -3.80
CA LEU A 148 -2.16 1.98 -2.96
C LEU A 148 -2.55 3.46 -3.02
N LYS A 149 -2.79 4.06 -1.87
CA LYS A 149 -2.80 5.52 -1.79
C LYS A 149 -1.34 5.95 -1.86
N ALA A 150 -1.01 6.78 -2.83
CA ALA A 150 0.25 7.50 -2.77
C ALA A 150 0.23 8.33 -1.48
N ASP A 151 1.15 8.06 -0.57
CA ASP A 151 1.37 8.93 0.58
C ASP A 151 1.80 10.28 0.02
N LYS A 152 1.11 11.35 0.43
CA LYS A 152 1.44 12.71 -0.02
C LYS A 152 2.89 13.05 0.29
N ASP A 153 3.42 12.54 1.40
CA ASP A 153 4.81 12.76 1.81
C ASP A 153 5.82 11.94 0.98
N HIS A 154 5.38 10.87 0.30
CA HIS A 154 6.21 10.04 -0.58
C HIS A 154 5.99 10.30 -2.08
N ILE A 155 5.16 11.26 -2.47
CA ILE A 155 5.04 11.67 -3.87
C ILE A 155 6.37 12.22 -4.38
N PHE A 156 7.03 13.05 -3.59
CA PHE A 156 8.31 13.64 -3.94
C PHE A 156 9.47 12.66 -3.74
N ARG A 157 10.14 12.31 -4.84
CA ARG A 157 11.42 11.59 -4.82
C ARG A 157 12.58 12.52 -4.45
N THR A 158 12.51 13.76 -4.90
CA THR A 158 13.44 14.84 -4.53
C THR A 158 12.65 16.06 -4.11
N LYS A 159 13.14 16.81 -3.15
CA LYS A 159 12.61 18.15 -2.87
C LYS A 159 12.77 19.02 -4.11
N PRO A 160 11.88 20.00 -4.36
CA PRO A 160 12.06 20.96 -5.43
C PRO A 160 13.40 21.70 -5.29
N TYR A 161 14.07 21.89 -6.42
CA TYR A 161 15.33 22.61 -6.53
C TYR A 161 15.34 23.52 -7.73
N LEU A 162 16.17 24.57 -7.67
CA LEU A 162 16.22 25.64 -8.66
C LEU A 162 17.35 25.40 -9.67
N GLN A 163 17.06 25.65 -10.95
CA GLN A 163 18.01 25.51 -12.05
C GLN A 163 17.87 26.70 -13.05
N ASN A 164 18.89 26.90 -13.86
CA ASN A 164 18.87 27.81 -15.01
C ASN A 164 18.32 29.19 -14.64
N SER A 165 18.88 29.82 -13.60
CA SER A 165 18.53 31.20 -13.27
C SER A 165 18.99 32.14 -14.36
N THR A 166 18.17 33.14 -14.64
CA THR A 166 18.47 34.30 -15.51
C THR A 166 18.01 35.57 -14.79
N ASP A 167 18.26 36.74 -15.35
CA ASP A 167 17.87 38.01 -14.74
C ASP A 167 16.37 38.11 -14.44
N ASN A 168 15.52 37.41 -15.21
CA ASN A 168 14.06 37.50 -15.11
C ASN A 168 13.36 36.15 -15.06
N GLY A 169 14.06 35.08 -14.69
CA GLY A 169 13.41 33.78 -14.63
C GLY A 169 14.26 32.67 -14.02
N ILE A 170 13.58 31.61 -13.59
CA ILE A 170 14.20 30.44 -12.98
C ILE A 170 13.40 29.20 -13.29
N THR A 171 14.03 28.04 -13.30
CA THR A 171 13.34 26.73 -13.45
C THR A 171 13.26 26.06 -12.10
N VAL A 172 12.04 25.68 -11.69
CA VAL A 172 11.80 24.81 -10.55
C VAL A 172 11.74 23.38 -11.07
N SER A 173 12.57 22.49 -10.50
CA SER A 173 12.67 21.10 -10.91
C SER A 173 12.51 20.17 -9.72
N TRP A 174 11.84 19.02 -9.92
CA TRP A 174 11.72 17.96 -8.94
C TRP A 174 11.37 16.62 -9.58
N PHE A 175 11.52 15.55 -8.82
CA PHE A 175 11.11 14.21 -9.23
C PHE A 175 10.02 13.68 -8.30
N THR A 176 9.11 12.93 -8.89
CA THR A 176 8.06 12.19 -8.14
C THR A 176 8.23 10.68 -8.30
N ASN A 177 7.78 9.93 -7.31
CA ASN A 177 7.82 8.46 -7.33
C ASN A 177 6.79 7.88 -8.29
N VAL A 178 5.68 8.58 -8.46
CA VAL A 178 4.55 8.19 -9.35
C VAL A 178 4.30 9.30 -10.36
N PRO A 179 3.75 8.99 -11.55
CA PRO A 179 3.30 10.00 -12.50
C PRO A 179 2.19 10.85 -11.88
N VAL A 180 2.34 12.16 -11.91
CA VAL A 180 1.35 13.11 -11.37
C VAL A 180 1.19 14.32 -12.28
N HIS A 181 0.06 14.98 -12.16
CA HIS A 181 -0.09 16.38 -12.58
C HIS A 181 0.64 17.29 -11.58
N ALA A 182 1.37 18.27 -12.09
CA ALA A 182 2.19 19.13 -11.25
C ALA A 182 2.14 20.59 -11.69
N TRP A 183 2.25 21.48 -10.73
CA TRP A 183 2.29 22.92 -10.92
C TRP A 183 3.21 23.58 -9.87
N VAL A 184 3.55 24.84 -10.11
CA VAL A 184 4.23 25.71 -9.15
C VAL A 184 3.33 26.90 -8.88
N GLU A 185 3.06 27.17 -7.61
CA GLU A 185 2.50 28.43 -7.14
C GLU A 185 3.66 29.31 -6.67
N TYR A 186 3.66 30.59 -7.03
CA TYR A 186 4.75 31.50 -6.70
C TYR A 186 4.26 32.94 -6.61
N GLY A 187 5.05 33.80 -5.96
CA GLY A 187 4.76 35.21 -5.83
C GLY A 187 5.75 35.94 -4.91
N LEU A 188 5.57 37.24 -4.73
CA LEU A 188 6.42 38.12 -3.93
C LEU A 188 6.07 38.01 -2.42
N ASP A 189 7.05 38.18 -1.57
CA ASP A 189 6.91 38.38 -0.13
C ASP A 189 6.01 37.33 0.58
N GLY A 190 6.08 36.09 0.13
CA GLY A 190 5.29 34.98 0.70
C GLY A 190 3.86 34.86 0.14
N HIS A 191 3.42 35.79 -0.71
CA HIS A 191 2.17 35.65 -1.46
C HIS A 191 2.36 34.68 -2.63
N LEU A 192 1.37 33.85 -2.92
CA LEU A 192 1.42 32.83 -3.98
C LEU A 192 0.32 33.10 -5.00
N ASP A 193 0.36 34.28 -5.60
CA ASP A 193 -0.71 34.83 -6.46
C ASP A 193 -0.68 34.27 -7.88
N HIS A 194 0.44 33.64 -8.25
CA HIS A 194 0.65 33.07 -9.57
C HIS A 194 0.70 31.56 -9.53
N ARG A 195 0.16 30.91 -10.57
CA ARG A 195 0.27 29.47 -10.78
C ARG A 195 0.77 29.20 -12.19
N LYS A 196 1.76 28.30 -12.28
CA LYS A 196 2.33 27.85 -13.55
C LYS A 196 2.26 26.34 -13.65
N GLU A 197 1.77 25.86 -14.79
CA GLU A 197 1.65 24.43 -15.14
C GLU A 197 2.48 24.14 -16.38
N LEU A 198 2.74 22.87 -16.65
CA LEU A 198 3.47 22.44 -17.84
C LEU A 198 2.47 22.06 -18.95
N TYR A 199 2.55 22.76 -20.06
CA TYR A 199 1.85 22.46 -21.29
C TYR A 199 2.86 22.15 -22.40
N VAL A 200 2.58 21.14 -23.20
CA VAL A 200 3.31 20.82 -24.42
C VAL A 200 2.28 20.71 -25.55
N ASP A 201 2.48 21.48 -26.61
CA ASP A 201 1.57 21.55 -27.77
C ASP A 201 0.09 21.81 -27.37
N GLY A 202 -0.11 22.66 -26.35
CA GLY A 202 -1.43 23.01 -25.83
C GLY A 202 -2.08 21.96 -24.94
N GLN A 203 -1.42 20.83 -24.69
CA GLN A 203 -1.91 19.80 -23.81
C GLN A 203 -1.24 19.85 -22.43
N MET A 204 -2.03 19.76 -21.37
CA MET A 204 -1.55 19.69 -20.00
C MET A 204 -0.83 18.35 -19.75
N ILE A 205 0.38 18.41 -19.24
CA ILE A 205 1.17 17.22 -18.92
C ILE A 205 0.77 16.70 -17.53
N CYS A 206 0.06 15.58 -17.49
CA CYS A 206 -0.46 14.98 -16.26
C CYS A 206 0.24 13.68 -15.87
N ASN A 207 1.24 13.21 -16.62
CA ASN A 207 1.74 11.84 -16.50
C ASN A 207 3.27 11.75 -16.42
N ASN A 208 3.93 12.77 -15.89
CA ASN A 208 5.37 12.83 -15.73
C ASN A 208 5.80 12.50 -14.29
N LYS A 209 7.02 11.97 -14.18
CA LYS A 209 7.74 11.79 -12.91
C LYS A 209 8.88 12.80 -12.75
N HIS A 210 9.31 13.44 -13.81
CA HIS A 210 10.30 14.51 -13.81
C HIS A 210 9.60 15.80 -14.24
N HIS A 211 9.56 16.75 -13.33
CA HIS A 211 8.87 18.03 -13.50
C HIS A 211 9.90 19.14 -13.64
N LYS A 212 9.70 19.99 -14.64
CA LYS A 212 10.49 21.19 -14.90
C LYS A 212 9.55 22.30 -15.30
N ILE A 213 9.38 23.28 -14.45
CA ILE A 213 8.52 24.43 -14.71
C ILE A 213 9.37 25.68 -14.73
N ARG A 214 9.42 26.34 -15.90
CA ARG A 214 10.12 27.57 -16.08
C ARG A 214 9.24 28.76 -15.65
N LEU A 215 9.65 29.48 -14.63
CA LEU A 215 9.07 30.76 -14.25
C LEU A 215 9.78 31.85 -15.03
N THR A 216 9.02 32.75 -15.64
CA THR A 216 9.50 33.87 -16.46
C THR A 216 8.79 35.15 -16.07
N GLY A 217 9.38 36.31 -16.41
CA GLY A 217 8.81 37.62 -16.07
C GLY A 217 8.99 37.98 -14.60
N LEU A 218 9.98 37.38 -13.94
CA LEU A 218 10.35 37.73 -12.58
C LEU A 218 11.13 39.09 -12.59
N GLU A 219 10.92 39.90 -11.57
CA GLU A 219 11.60 41.17 -11.40
C GLU A 219 12.98 40.94 -10.77
N PRO A 220 14.04 41.46 -11.36
CA PRO A 220 15.40 41.38 -10.81
C PRO A 220 15.50 42.03 -9.41
N GLY A 221 16.26 41.39 -8.53
CA GLY A 221 16.47 41.87 -7.16
C GLY A 221 15.34 41.65 -6.18
N GLN A 222 14.24 41.02 -6.60
CA GLN A 222 13.12 40.68 -5.73
C GLN A 222 13.23 39.26 -5.16
N THR A 223 12.63 39.07 -4.01
CA THR A 223 12.52 37.73 -3.35
C THR A 223 11.17 37.10 -3.65
N TYR A 224 11.20 35.94 -4.29
CA TYR A 224 10.01 35.17 -4.61
C TYR A 224 9.89 33.92 -3.70
N SER A 225 8.69 33.67 -3.20
CA SER A 225 8.31 32.40 -2.56
C SER A 225 7.67 31.49 -3.58
N TYR A 226 7.85 30.18 -3.42
CA TYR A 226 7.19 29.16 -4.26
C TYR A 226 6.86 27.88 -3.47
N ARG A 227 5.84 27.16 -3.94
CA ARG A 227 5.50 25.82 -3.46
C ARG A 227 4.95 24.93 -4.58
#